data_e21058dd62634d38149796f8166c0640
#
_entry.id   e21058dd62634d38149796f8166c0640
#
_cell.length_a   1.000
_cell.length_b   1.000
_cell.length_c   1.000
_cell.angle_alpha   90.00
_cell.angle_beta   90.00
_cell.angle_gamma   90.00
#
_symmetry.space_group_name_H-M   'P 1'
#
loop_
_entity.id
_entity.type
_entity.pdbx_description
1 polymer ?
#
loop_
_entity_poly.entity_id
_entity_poly.type
_entity_poly.pdbx_seq_one_letter_code
_entity_poly.pdbx_strand_id
1 'polypeptide(L)'
;EHAIKIPTAGFSRGIEIVHISEKENIITIAKYSNEDSYVAKGFEKWISKSLSLFLIIINTEAYHDRYRQLDKKRATNSEDWSIPYWFVDAGASMMNCMLLIEEIGLKSGFLGSHNMDIDNIKNHLSIPDDYLILGFVTAGVEKSANVKKKNIARKKLIHNEYFTK
;
A
#
# COMPACT_ATOMS: atom_id res chain seq x y z
N GLU A 1 2.36 -9.37 -10.58
CA GLU A 1 1.44 -8.97 -11.66
C GLU A 1 -0.04 -8.99 -11.23
N HIS A 2 -0.53 -10.02 -10.49
CA HIS A 2 -1.94 -10.12 -10.11
C HIS A 2 -2.38 -9.03 -9.12
N ALA A 3 -1.50 -8.51 -8.28
CA ALA A 3 -1.83 -7.49 -7.29
C ALA A 3 -2.33 -6.16 -7.90
N ILE A 4 -1.90 -5.83 -9.12
CA ILE A 4 -2.34 -4.63 -9.85
C ILE A 4 -3.53 -4.89 -10.81
N LYS A 5 -4.02 -6.14 -10.89
CA LYS A 5 -5.22 -6.48 -11.68
C LYS A 5 -6.49 -6.16 -10.89
N ILE A 6 -6.67 -4.90 -10.59
CA ILE A 6 -7.81 -4.34 -9.86
C ILE A 6 -8.60 -3.40 -10.78
N PRO A 7 -9.89 -3.17 -10.52
CA PRO A 7 -10.60 -2.05 -11.13
C PRO A 7 -9.93 -0.73 -10.72
N THR A 8 -9.80 0.20 -11.65
CA THR A 8 -9.33 1.55 -11.35
C THR A 8 -10.34 2.59 -11.84
N ALA A 9 -10.41 3.72 -11.16
CA ALA A 9 -11.30 4.81 -11.55
C ALA A 9 -11.07 5.19 -13.01
N GLY A 10 -12.11 5.04 -13.84
CA GLY A 10 -12.06 5.31 -15.26
C GLY A 10 -11.11 4.44 -16.09
N PHE A 11 -10.60 3.32 -15.56
CA PHE A 11 -9.52 2.51 -16.14
C PHE A 11 -8.19 3.29 -16.28
N SER A 12 -7.90 4.18 -15.35
CA SER A 12 -6.70 5.02 -15.36
C SER A 12 -5.39 4.22 -15.25
N ARG A 13 -5.41 3.08 -14.51
CA ARG A 13 -4.25 2.19 -14.32
C ARG A 13 -3.00 2.88 -13.77
N GLY A 14 -3.22 3.89 -12.90
CA GLY A 14 -2.12 4.66 -12.31
C GLY A 14 -1.51 4.05 -11.05
N ILE A 15 -1.78 2.77 -10.74
CA ILE A 15 -1.19 2.09 -9.59
C ILE A 15 -0.11 1.14 -10.08
N GLU A 16 1.08 1.27 -9.49
CA GLU A 16 2.24 0.44 -9.80
C GLU A 16 2.83 -0.14 -8.52
N ILE A 17 3.62 -1.21 -8.64
CA ILE A 17 4.28 -1.86 -7.52
C ILE A 17 5.76 -2.04 -7.84
N VAL A 18 6.63 -1.55 -6.96
CA VAL A 18 8.06 -1.87 -6.98
C VAL A 18 8.28 -3.07 -6.06
N HIS A 19 8.70 -4.19 -6.63
CA HIS A 19 9.06 -5.40 -5.87
C HIS A 19 10.53 -5.33 -5.45
N ILE A 20 10.79 -5.48 -4.17
CA ILE A 20 12.11 -5.41 -3.55
C ILE A 20 12.39 -6.75 -2.88
N SER A 21 13.35 -7.50 -3.38
CA SER A 21 13.74 -8.83 -2.88
C SER A 21 15.21 -8.91 -2.49
N GLU A 22 16.05 -8.02 -3.01
CA GLU A 22 17.46 -7.97 -2.64
C GLU A 22 17.64 -7.55 -1.20
N LYS A 23 18.39 -8.33 -0.44
CA LYS A 23 18.54 -8.15 1.02
C LYS A 23 19.07 -6.78 1.40
N GLU A 24 20.01 -6.25 0.67
CA GLU A 24 20.60 -4.93 0.90
C GLU A 24 19.57 -3.81 0.70
N ASN A 25 18.74 -3.93 -0.34
CA ASN A 25 17.66 -2.99 -0.60
C ASN A 25 16.58 -3.06 0.49
N ILE A 26 16.20 -4.27 0.93
CA ILE A 26 15.23 -4.43 2.04
C ILE A 26 15.75 -3.75 3.32
N ILE A 27 17.03 -3.93 3.66
CA ILE A 27 17.65 -3.30 4.83
C ILE A 27 17.65 -1.77 4.68
N THR A 28 18.00 -1.27 3.50
CA THR A 28 18.03 0.17 3.22
C THR A 28 16.63 0.79 3.33
N ILE A 29 15.61 0.14 2.74
CA ILE A 29 14.23 0.58 2.85
C ILE A 29 13.72 0.51 4.29
N ALA A 30 14.09 -0.52 5.06
CA ALA A 30 13.75 -0.61 6.48
C ALA A 30 14.31 0.56 7.29
N LYS A 31 15.55 0.98 7.00
CA LYS A 31 16.16 2.18 7.60
C LYS A 31 15.39 3.45 7.24
N TYR A 32 15.10 3.68 5.97
CA TYR A 32 14.31 4.84 5.51
C TYR A 32 12.85 4.79 5.98
N SER A 33 12.37 3.63 6.39
CA SER A 33 11.04 3.44 7.00
C SER A 33 11.05 3.55 8.52
N ASN A 34 12.19 4.01 9.10
CA ASN A 34 12.33 4.28 10.52
C ASN A 34 12.07 3.02 11.40
N GLU A 35 12.51 1.83 10.95
CA GLU A 35 12.31 0.56 11.66
C GLU A 35 12.83 0.62 13.11
N ASP A 36 13.95 1.30 13.34
CA ASP A 36 14.55 1.40 14.67
C ASP A 36 13.64 2.13 15.67
N SER A 37 12.78 3.03 15.22
CA SER A 37 11.79 3.67 16.10
C SER A 37 10.71 2.70 16.58
N TYR A 38 10.36 1.69 15.79
CA TYR A 38 9.44 0.62 16.19
C TYR A 38 10.14 -0.33 17.16
N VAL A 39 11.41 -0.64 16.92
CA VAL A 39 12.21 -1.48 17.82
C VAL A 39 12.35 -0.80 19.20
N ALA A 40 12.58 0.50 19.24
CA ALA A 40 12.62 1.27 20.49
C ALA A 40 11.30 1.23 21.28
N LYS A 41 10.17 0.99 20.61
CA LYS A 41 8.84 0.80 21.21
C LYS A 41 8.53 -0.66 21.58
N GLY A 42 9.50 -1.57 21.46
CA GLY A 42 9.37 -2.98 21.81
C GLY A 42 8.88 -3.90 20.71
N PHE A 43 8.79 -3.43 19.47
CA PHE A 43 8.51 -4.30 18.33
C PHE A 43 9.78 -5.03 17.88
N GLU A 44 9.64 -6.25 17.40
CA GLU A 44 10.76 -6.92 16.72
C GLU A 44 11.01 -6.27 15.34
N LYS A 45 12.24 -6.40 14.83
CA LYS A 45 12.53 -6.08 13.42
C LYS A 45 11.70 -6.99 12.52
N TRP A 46 10.88 -6.41 11.70
CA TRP A 46 9.97 -7.14 10.80
C TRP A 46 10.12 -6.70 9.34
N ILE A 47 10.47 -5.43 9.09
CA ILE A 47 10.69 -4.91 7.75
C ILE A 47 12.00 -5.48 7.18
N SER A 48 13.11 -5.25 7.88
CA SER A 48 14.44 -5.74 7.47
C SER A 48 14.59 -7.26 7.48
N LYS A 49 13.67 -8.00 8.13
CA LYS A 49 13.61 -9.46 8.15
C LYS A 49 12.64 -10.06 7.14
N SER A 50 11.90 -9.25 6.41
CA SER A 50 11.00 -9.72 5.36
C SER A 50 11.76 -10.44 4.24
N LEU A 51 11.07 -11.34 3.55
CA LEU A 51 11.56 -11.98 2.33
C LEU A 51 11.47 -11.05 1.13
N SER A 52 10.41 -10.21 1.10
CA SER A 52 10.17 -9.23 0.05
C SER A 52 9.36 -8.06 0.58
N LEU A 53 9.52 -6.90 -0.06
CA LEU A 53 8.66 -5.74 0.09
C LEU A 53 8.02 -5.42 -1.25
N PHE A 54 6.77 -5.00 -1.22
CA PHE A 54 5.99 -4.56 -2.39
C PHE A 54 5.57 -3.12 -2.14
N LEU A 55 6.38 -2.18 -2.64
CA LEU A 55 6.11 -0.75 -2.50
C LEU A 55 5.02 -0.33 -3.48
N ILE A 56 3.93 0.24 -2.97
CA ILE A 56 2.80 0.68 -3.78
C ILE A 56 2.98 2.15 -4.08
N ILE A 57 3.10 2.45 -5.36
CA ILE A 57 3.30 3.80 -5.88
C ILE A 57 2.12 4.20 -6.77
N ILE A 58 1.87 5.49 -6.85
CA ILE A 58 0.70 6.07 -7.50
C ILE A 58 1.16 7.12 -8.50
N ASN A 59 0.84 6.92 -9.76
CA ASN A 59 0.92 7.92 -10.81
C ASN A 59 -0.41 8.67 -10.89
N THR A 60 -0.51 9.84 -10.28
CA THR A 60 -1.74 10.64 -10.30
C THR A 60 -2.03 11.22 -11.67
N GLU A 61 -0.99 11.53 -12.48
CA GLU A 61 -1.17 12.07 -13.83
C GLU A 61 -1.89 11.10 -14.76
N ALA A 62 -1.72 9.78 -14.56
CA ALA A 62 -2.47 8.77 -15.30
C ALA A 62 -4.01 8.91 -15.11
N TYR A 63 -4.45 9.38 -13.93
CA TYR A 63 -5.86 9.69 -13.68
C TYR A 63 -6.27 11.01 -14.32
N HIS A 64 -5.43 12.04 -14.21
CA HIS A 64 -5.70 13.33 -14.84
C HIS A 64 -5.79 13.19 -16.36
N ASP A 65 -4.84 12.52 -16.99
CA ASP A 65 -4.84 12.25 -18.43
C ASP A 65 -6.07 11.44 -18.87
N ARG A 66 -6.47 10.44 -18.08
CA ARG A 66 -7.65 9.64 -18.39
C ARG A 66 -8.93 10.47 -18.37
N TYR A 67 -9.08 11.35 -17.39
CA TYR A 67 -10.30 12.15 -17.23
C TYR A 67 -10.35 13.38 -18.13
N ARG A 68 -9.25 13.75 -18.79
CA ARG A 68 -9.23 14.75 -19.88
C ARG A 68 -9.68 14.19 -21.23
N GLN A 69 -9.85 12.87 -21.37
CA GLN A 69 -10.25 12.25 -22.66
C GLN A 69 -11.71 12.55 -23.02
N LEU A 70 -11.99 12.48 -24.34
CA LEU A 70 -13.27 12.90 -24.90
C LEU A 70 -14.49 12.15 -24.35
N ASP A 71 -14.35 10.87 -24.06
CA ASP A 71 -15.39 10.03 -23.48
C ASP A 71 -15.71 10.37 -22.02
N LYS A 72 -14.85 11.16 -21.36
CA LYS A 72 -14.99 11.63 -19.97
C LYS A 72 -15.49 13.07 -19.83
N LYS A 73 -15.81 13.77 -20.92
CA LYS A 73 -16.24 15.18 -20.91
C LYS A 73 -17.43 15.50 -19.97
N ARG A 74 -18.25 14.52 -19.61
CA ARG A 74 -19.38 14.68 -18.67
C ARG A 74 -19.05 14.26 -17.25
N ALA A 75 -17.87 13.71 -16.99
CA ALA A 75 -17.43 13.35 -15.67
C ALA A 75 -16.82 14.58 -14.96
N THR A 76 -16.85 14.60 -13.63
CA THR A 76 -16.09 15.56 -12.85
C THR A 76 -14.60 15.38 -13.14
N ASN A 77 -13.89 16.48 -13.39
CA ASN A 77 -12.43 16.43 -13.56
C ASN A 77 -11.78 15.81 -12.33
N SER A 78 -10.77 14.97 -12.53
CA SER A 78 -10.08 14.31 -11.42
C SER A 78 -9.39 15.27 -10.45
N GLU A 79 -9.06 16.48 -10.87
CA GLU A 79 -8.54 17.54 -10.03
C GLU A 79 -9.59 18.08 -9.02
N ASP A 80 -10.87 17.98 -9.37
CA ASP A 80 -11.99 18.47 -8.55
C ASP A 80 -12.66 17.36 -7.71
N TRP A 81 -12.07 16.18 -7.65
CA TRP A 81 -12.63 15.08 -6.87
C TRP A 81 -12.60 15.37 -5.38
N SER A 82 -13.75 15.26 -4.73
CA SER A 82 -13.86 15.31 -3.26
C SER A 82 -13.18 14.13 -2.57
N ILE A 83 -13.06 12.99 -3.26
CA ILE A 83 -12.34 11.78 -2.83
C ILE A 83 -11.30 11.47 -3.90
N PRO A 84 -10.00 11.53 -3.58
CA PRO A 84 -8.95 11.15 -4.53
C PRO A 84 -8.97 9.64 -4.78
N TYR A 85 -9.66 9.19 -5.84
CA TYR A 85 -9.89 7.77 -6.12
C TYR A 85 -8.60 6.98 -6.36
N TRP A 86 -7.49 7.61 -6.71
CA TRP A 86 -6.20 6.92 -6.76
C TRP A 86 -5.77 6.30 -5.42
N PHE A 87 -6.16 6.88 -4.27
CA PHE A 87 -5.91 6.24 -2.97
C PHE A 87 -6.85 5.06 -2.71
N VAL A 88 -8.09 5.11 -3.22
CA VAL A 88 -9.03 3.98 -3.14
C VAL A 88 -8.48 2.80 -3.95
N ASP A 89 -8.03 3.06 -5.18
CA ASP A 89 -7.45 2.06 -6.06
C ASP A 89 -6.13 1.50 -5.48
N ALA A 90 -5.28 2.37 -4.94
CA ALA A 90 -4.05 1.94 -4.27
C ALA A 90 -4.34 1.06 -3.04
N GLY A 91 -5.37 1.38 -2.25
CA GLY A 91 -5.84 0.55 -1.15
C GLY A 91 -6.37 -0.81 -1.61
N ALA A 92 -7.07 -0.86 -2.74
CA ALA A 92 -7.53 -2.11 -3.34
C ALA A 92 -6.34 -2.97 -3.81
N SER A 93 -5.34 -2.37 -4.46
CA SER A 93 -4.10 -3.05 -4.85
C SER A 93 -3.32 -3.58 -3.64
N MET A 94 -3.20 -2.77 -2.58
CA MET A 94 -2.60 -3.17 -1.31
C MET A 94 -3.29 -4.41 -0.73
N MET A 95 -4.60 -4.39 -0.61
CA MET A 95 -5.35 -5.52 -0.04
C MET A 95 -5.26 -6.76 -0.92
N ASN A 96 -5.34 -6.60 -2.25
CA ASN A 96 -5.15 -7.70 -3.19
C ASN A 96 -3.75 -8.31 -3.08
N CYS A 97 -2.70 -7.48 -2.94
CA CYS A 97 -1.34 -7.95 -2.71
C CYS A 97 -1.22 -8.77 -1.43
N MET A 98 -1.81 -8.29 -0.33
CA MET A 98 -1.80 -9.01 0.95
C MET A 98 -2.50 -10.37 0.85
N LEU A 99 -3.67 -10.44 0.22
CA LEU A 99 -4.41 -11.70 0.03
C LEU A 99 -3.62 -12.71 -0.80
N LEU A 100 -2.98 -12.28 -1.89
CA LEU A 100 -2.16 -13.14 -2.73
C LEU A 100 -0.93 -13.68 -1.99
N ILE A 101 -0.32 -12.89 -1.09
CA ILE A 101 0.78 -13.34 -0.24
C ILE A 101 0.29 -14.42 0.76
N GLU A 102 -0.86 -14.20 1.39
CA GLU A 102 -1.45 -15.19 2.31
C GLU A 102 -1.86 -16.48 1.59
N GLU A 103 -2.35 -16.39 0.36
CA GLU A 103 -2.76 -17.54 -0.47
C GLU A 103 -1.60 -18.49 -0.74
N ILE A 104 -0.37 -17.97 -0.92
CA ILE A 104 0.82 -18.80 -1.12
C ILE A 104 1.48 -19.27 0.19
N GLY A 105 0.81 -19.09 1.34
CA GLY A 105 1.25 -19.56 2.66
C GLY A 105 2.24 -18.66 3.38
N LEU A 106 2.54 -17.48 2.86
CA LEU A 106 3.33 -16.47 3.54
C LEU A 106 2.43 -15.57 4.41
N LYS A 107 3.06 -14.76 5.27
CA LYS A 107 2.38 -13.73 6.06
C LYS A 107 2.64 -12.35 5.48
N SER A 108 1.61 -11.53 5.49
CA SER A 108 1.67 -10.17 4.99
C SER A 108 1.45 -9.14 6.10
N GLY A 109 2.00 -7.96 5.91
CA GLY A 109 1.77 -6.80 6.75
C GLY A 109 1.88 -5.53 5.92
N PHE A 110 1.16 -4.48 6.31
CA PHE A 110 1.23 -3.18 5.62
C PHE A 110 1.81 -2.11 6.53
N LEU A 111 2.72 -1.31 5.98
CA LEU A 111 3.23 -0.09 6.58
C LEU A 111 2.94 1.10 5.67
N GLY A 112 2.17 2.07 6.19
CA GLY A 112 1.89 3.33 5.50
C GLY A 112 3.08 4.28 5.52
N SER A 113 3.12 5.18 4.54
CA SER A 113 4.27 6.04 4.26
C SER A 113 4.51 7.19 5.25
N HIS A 114 3.59 7.44 6.20
CA HIS A 114 3.59 8.64 7.06
C HIS A 114 4.84 8.89 7.92
N ASN A 115 5.64 7.85 8.20
CA ASN A 115 6.89 7.94 8.96
C ASN A 115 8.12 7.55 8.13
N MET A 116 7.98 7.50 6.81
CA MET A 116 9.05 7.13 5.89
C MET A 116 9.81 8.36 5.41
N ASP A 117 11.08 8.19 5.14
CA ASP A 117 11.90 9.14 4.39
C ASP A 117 11.66 8.95 2.89
N ILE A 118 10.59 9.60 2.40
CA ILE A 118 10.08 9.41 1.05
C ILE A 118 11.11 9.78 -0.01
N ASP A 119 11.84 10.86 0.20
CA ASP A 119 12.81 11.37 -0.78
C ASP A 119 13.97 10.38 -0.94
N ASN A 120 14.52 9.87 0.16
CA ASN A 120 15.56 8.86 0.10
C ASN A 120 15.08 7.53 -0.46
N ILE A 121 13.83 7.13 -0.22
CA ILE A 121 13.23 5.93 -0.85
C ILE A 121 13.10 6.12 -2.36
N LYS A 122 12.57 7.25 -2.82
CA LYS A 122 12.46 7.56 -4.25
C LYS A 122 13.82 7.56 -4.93
N ASN A 123 14.77 8.27 -4.36
CA ASN A 123 16.13 8.35 -4.90
C ASN A 123 16.79 6.97 -4.99
N HIS A 124 16.68 6.15 -3.92
CA HIS A 124 17.28 4.83 -3.87
C HIS A 124 16.68 3.87 -4.90
N LEU A 125 15.37 3.95 -5.12
CA LEU A 125 14.64 3.07 -6.04
C LEU A 125 14.42 3.69 -7.43
N SER A 126 14.95 4.88 -7.70
CA SER A 126 14.78 5.62 -8.96
C SER A 126 13.31 5.85 -9.32
N ILE A 127 12.48 6.16 -8.31
CA ILE A 127 11.06 6.48 -8.49
C ILE A 127 10.96 7.98 -8.84
N PRO A 128 10.21 8.36 -9.88
CA PRO A 128 10.01 9.76 -10.25
C PRO A 128 9.39 10.59 -9.11
N ASP A 129 9.74 11.88 -9.04
CA ASP A 129 9.31 12.76 -7.94
C ASP A 129 7.81 13.01 -7.90
N ASP A 130 7.13 12.94 -9.05
CA ASP A 130 5.68 13.12 -9.21
C ASP A 130 4.85 11.91 -8.77
N TYR A 131 5.46 10.75 -8.52
CA TYR A 131 4.77 9.61 -7.96
C TYR A 131 4.54 9.77 -6.46
N LEU A 132 3.37 9.36 -5.98
CA LEU A 132 3.10 9.23 -4.55
C LEU A 132 3.43 7.83 -4.06
N ILE A 133 3.85 7.72 -2.80
CA ILE A 133 4.06 6.42 -2.13
C ILE A 133 2.94 6.21 -1.12
N LEU A 134 2.12 5.15 -1.30
CA LEU A 134 1.12 4.75 -0.32
C LEU A 134 1.77 4.12 0.93
N GLY A 135 2.78 3.33 0.69
CA GLY A 135 3.45 2.48 1.66
C GLY A 135 3.87 1.17 1.03
N PHE A 136 4.23 0.19 1.83
CA PHE A 136 4.57 -1.14 1.29
C PHE A 136 3.90 -2.29 2.05
N VAL A 137 3.69 -3.38 1.33
CA VAL A 137 3.30 -4.67 1.88
C VAL A 137 4.57 -5.51 2.05
N THR A 138 4.72 -6.10 3.24
CA THR A 138 5.79 -7.07 3.51
C THR A 138 5.31 -8.48 3.22
N ALA A 139 6.20 -9.35 2.76
CA ALA A 139 5.98 -10.79 2.71
C ALA A 139 7.04 -11.50 3.56
N GLY A 140 6.62 -12.42 4.41
CA GLY A 140 7.53 -13.12 5.30
C GLY A 140 6.95 -14.40 5.89
N VAL A 141 7.73 -15.07 6.71
CA VAL A 141 7.30 -16.25 7.46
C VAL A 141 7.02 -15.85 8.91
N GLU A 142 5.89 -16.26 9.44
CA GLU A 142 5.54 -16.01 10.83
C GLU A 142 6.48 -16.77 11.78
N LYS A 143 7.09 -16.05 12.71
CA LYS A 143 8.09 -16.62 13.61
C LYS A 143 7.50 -17.43 14.78
N SER A 144 6.28 -17.09 15.22
CA SER A 144 5.51 -17.87 16.20
C SER A 144 4.07 -17.38 16.31
N ALA A 145 3.15 -18.32 16.61
CA ALA A 145 1.72 -18.08 16.77
C ALA A 145 1.31 -17.35 18.07
N ASN A 146 2.24 -16.87 18.90
CA ASN A 146 1.96 -16.37 20.25
C ASN A 146 1.69 -14.87 20.37
N VAL A 147 1.26 -14.20 19.31
CA VAL A 147 0.74 -12.83 19.43
C VAL A 147 -0.65 -12.89 20.06
N LYS A 148 -0.74 -12.57 21.37
CA LYS A 148 -2.05 -12.36 22.01
C LYS A 148 -2.79 -11.26 21.28
N LYS A 149 -3.72 -11.64 20.39
CA LYS A 149 -4.63 -10.68 19.75
C LYS A 149 -5.46 -10.04 20.86
N LYS A 150 -5.33 -8.72 21.05
CA LYS A 150 -6.26 -7.99 21.93
C LYS A 150 -7.67 -8.17 21.36
N ASN A 151 -8.51 -8.86 22.13
CA ASN A 151 -9.91 -9.01 21.79
C ASN A 151 -10.60 -7.67 22.09
N ILE A 152 -10.64 -6.78 21.10
CA ILE A 152 -11.37 -5.51 21.20
C ILE A 152 -12.80 -5.79 20.79
N ALA A 153 -13.75 -5.67 21.73
CA ALA A 153 -15.18 -5.74 21.41
C ALA A 153 -15.49 -4.71 20.30
N ARG A 154 -15.83 -5.19 19.12
CA ARG A 154 -16.19 -4.32 17.99
C ARG A 154 -17.68 -4.03 18.05
N LYS A 155 -18.05 -2.75 17.92
CA LYS A 155 -19.42 -2.37 17.60
C LYS A 155 -19.84 -3.04 16.29
N LYS A 156 -21.15 -3.18 16.08
CA LYS A 156 -21.68 -3.68 14.79
C LYS A 156 -21.18 -2.77 13.68
N LEU A 157 -20.45 -3.32 12.70
CA LEU A 157 -19.84 -2.57 11.59
C LEU A 157 -20.51 -2.88 10.24
N ILE A 158 -21.42 -3.87 10.22
CA ILE A 158 -22.17 -4.24 9.03
C ILE A 158 -23.65 -4.00 9.36
N HIS A 159 -24.29 -3.20 8.55
CA HIS A 159 -25.70 -2.87 8.64
C HIS A 159 -26.42 -3.45 7.43
N ASN A 160 -27.57 -4.07 7.63
CA ASN A 160 -28.38 -4.64 6.56
C ASN A 160 -29.44 -3.60 6.18
N GLU A 161 -29.46 -3.17 4.90
CA GLU A 161 -30.38 -2.20 4.30
C GLU A 161 -30.31 -0.81 4.93
N TYR A 162 -30.43 -0.69 6.24
CA TYR A 162 -30.46 0.60 6.95
C TYR A 162 -29.32 0.69 7.96
N PHE A 163 -28.76 1.92 8.09
CA PHE A 163 -27.78 2.20 9.14
C PHE A 163 -28.46 2.10 10.51
N THR A 164 -27.92 1.26 11.40
CA THR A 164 -28.37 1.12 12.78
C THR A 164 -27.26 1.56 13.74
N LYS A 165 -27.58 2.50 14.66
CA LYS A 165 -26.64 2.99 15.71
C LYS A 165 -26.33 1.91 16.73
#